data_b46c13bf2f01fbafc1cd8139c2ee512f
#
_entry.id   b46c13bf2f01fbafc1cd8139c2ee512f
#
_cell.length_a   1.000
_cell.length_b   1.000
_cell.length_c   1.000
_cell.angle_alpha   90.00
_cell.angle_beta   90.00
_cell.angle_gamma   90.00
#
_symmetry.space_group_name_H-M   'P 1'
#
loop_
_entity.id
_entity.type
_entity.pdbx_description
1 polymer ?
#
loop_
_entity_poly.entity_id
_entity_poly.type
_entity_poly.pdbx_seq_one_letter_code
_entity_poly.pdbx_strand_id
1 'polypeptide(L)'
;MTTLFFVFLFLVLFKQIILVSSIFPMAFYYRFKRNRQFQSSESVSPPLVRQQKGGITGRIKLLCSGYFRYNLFQIAYIPSHIIRDFLYKKVCLVEIGPKAVIYFGAEIREPYKLKIGEGSIIGDRAVLDARNGISIGANVNLSTEVHIWTEQHDHRDPDFKCNSDDSFRVVIEDRAWLGPRTTILHGVTIGEGAVVAAGAVVTKDVAPYTIVGGVPAKKIGERTHDLRYEFSGDYIPFYPHFRNSFILS
;
A
#
# COMPACT_ATOMS: atom_id res chain seq x y z
N MET A 1 33.51 -6.33 -29.52
CA MET A 1 33.33 -6.67 -28.08
C MET A 1 32.91 -5.46 -27.23
N THR A 2 33.58 -4.34 -27.32
CA THR A 2 33.30 -3.10 -26.56
C THR A 2 31.89 -2.56 -26.75
N THR A 3 31.40 -2.45 -27.98
CA THR A 3 30.03 -1.95 -28.26
C THR A 3 28.94 -2.84 -27.64
N LEU A 4 29.10 -4.15 -27.69
CA LEU A 4 28.16 -5.11 -27.10
C LEU A 4 28.13 -4.98 -25.57
N PHE A 5 29.27 -4.75 -24.95
CA PHE A 5 29.39 -4.49 -23.51
C PHE A 5 28.65 -3.21 -23.10
N PHE A 6 28.82 -2.10 -23.84
CA PHE A 6 28.13 -0.85 -23.55
C PHE A 6 26.63 -0.95 -23.78
N VAL A 7 26.17 -1.66 -24.79
CA VAL A 7 24.73 -1.93 -25.00
C VAL A 7 24.18 -2.77 -23.85
N PHE A 8 24.88 -3.81 -23.44
CA PHE A 8 24.47 -4.62 -22.28
C PHE A 8 24.42 -3.79 -20.99
N LEU A 9 25.47 -3.01 -20.72
CA LEU A 9 25.52 -2.13 -19.56
C LEU A 9 24.38 -1.10 -19.58
N PHE A 10 24.07 -0.51 -20.73
CA PHE A 10 22.95 0.41 -20.89
C PHE A 10 21.60 -0.29 -20.58
N LEU A 11 21.39 -1.49 -21.10
CA LEU A 11 20.16 -2.24 -20.84
C LEU A 11 20.00 -2.58 -19.34
N VAL A 12 21.10 -2.94 -18.67
CA VAL A 12 21.09 -3.21 -17.23
C VAL A 12 20.79 -1.95 -16.42
N LEU A 13 21.36 -0.81 -16.81
CA LEU A 13 21.19 0.45 -16.07
C LEU A 13 19.93 1.23 -16.47
N PHE A 14 19.26 0.84 -17.55
CA PHE A 14 18.14 1.59 -18.12
C PHE A 14 17.01 1.84 -17.10
N LYS A 15 16.63 0.82 -16.35
CA LYS A 15 15.60 0.94 -15.31
C LYS A 15 16.00 1.93 -14.22
N GLN A 16 17.27 1.90 -13.81
CA GLN A 16 17.79 2.80 -12.77
C GLN A 16 17.84 4.24 -13.28
N ILE A 17 18.23 4.45 -14.53
CA ILE A 17 18.23 5.78 -15.16
C ILE A 17 16.81 6.35 -15.21
N ILE A 18 15.83 5.55 -15.64
CA ILE A 18 14.41 5.95 -15.65
C ILE A 18 13.94 6.31 -14.25
N LEU A 19 14.22 5.47 -13.26
CA LEU A 19 13.81 5.72 -11.87
C LEU A 19 14.44 7.01 -11.33
N VAL A 20 15.75 7.18 -11.49
CA VAL A 20 16.46 8.39 -11.00
C VAL A 20 15.92 9.65 -11.67
N SER A 21 15.70 9.62 -13.00
CA SER A 21 15.13 10.77 -13.73
C SER A 21 13.71 11.12 -13.30
N SER A 22 12.97 10.15 -12.75
CA SER A 22 11.58 10.33 -12.33
C SER A 22 11.41 10.85 -10.90
N ILE A 23 12.44 10.82 -10.06
CA ILE A 23 12.32 11.16 -8.62
C ILE A 23 11.74 12.56 -8.41
N PHE A 24 12.28 13.58 -9.06
CA PHE A 24 11.77 14.96 -8.93
C PHE A 24 10.36 15.13 -9.51
N PRO A 25 10.06 14.69 -10.74
CA PRO A 25 8.70 14.75 -11.27
C PRO A 25 7.67 13.99 -10.41
N MET A 26 8.03 12.82 -9.89
CA MET A 26 7.15 12.04 -8.99
C MET A 26 6.89 12.80 -7.68
N ALA A 27 7.92 13.35 -7.05
CA ALA A 27 7.77 14.11 -5.81
C ALA A 27 6.85 15.32 -6.01
N PHE A 28 6.99 16.04 -7.12
CA PHE A 28 6.11 17.16 -7.48
C PHE A 28 4.67 16.68 -7.72
N TYR A 29 4.49 15.61 -8.48
CA TYR A 29 3.19 15.02 -8.82
C TYR A 29 2.41 14.61 -7.56
N TYR A 30 3.02 13.87 -6.64
CA TYR A 30 2.36 13.42 -5.42
C TYR A 30 2.08 14.57 -4.44
N ARG A 31 2.96 15.56 -4.33
CA ARG A 31 2.69 16.78 -3.56
C ARG A 31 1.50 17.55 -4.12
N PHE A 32 1.44 17.71 -5.43
CA PHE A 32 0.31 18.36 -6.08
C PHE A 32 -1.01 17.60 -5.86
N LYS A 33 -1.01 16.28 -6.01
CA LYS A 33 -2.19 15.45 -5.73
C LYS A 33 -2.66 15.58 -4.29
N ARG A 34 -1.74 15.47 -3.33
CA ARG A 34 -2.05 15.60 -1.89
C ARG A 34 -2.65 16.97 -1.57
N ASN A 35 -2.06 18.03 -2.07
CA ASN A 35 -2.58 19.38 -1.82
C ASN A 35 -3.98 19.58 -2.41
N ARG A 36 -4.27 19.01 -3.58
CA ARG A 36 -5.60 19.06 -4.16
C ARG A 36 -6.64 18.30 -3.34
N GLN A 37 -6.28 17.21 -2.73
CA GLN A 37 -7.19 16.46 -1.87
C GLN A 37 -7.60 17.27 -0.64
N PHE A 38 -6.68 18.01 -0.02
CA PHE A 38 -6.99 18.90 1.10
C PHE A 38 -7.97 20.01 0.70
N GLN A 39 -7.86 20.54 -0.51
CA GLN A 39 -8.78 21.57 -1.01
C GLN A 39 -10.17 21.01 -1.40
N SER A 40 -10.25 19.74 -1.83
CA SER A 40 -11.52 19.12 -2.24
C SER A 40 -12.33 18.56 -1.08
N SER A 41 -11.72 18.30 0.09
CA SER A 41 -12.44 17.91 1.29
C SER A 41 -13.28 19.06 1.90
N GLU A 42 -13.07 20.29 1.45
CA GLU A 42 -13.89 21.46 1.83
C GLU A 42 -15.09 21.70 0.89
N SER A 43 -15.19 21.00 -0.24
CA SER A 43 -16.28 21.17 -1.22
C SER A 43 -17.05 19.87 -1.47
N VAL A 44 -18.34 19.93 -1.19
CA VAL A 44 -19.34 18.88 -1.37
C VAL A 44 -19.36 18.33 -2.80
N SER A 45 -19.38 17.01 -2.93
CA SER A 45 -19.68 16.16 -4.10
C SER A 45 -18.64 16.14 -5.22
N PRO A 46 -18.03 14.98 -5.52
CA PRO A 46 -17.24 14.83 -6.73
C PRO A 46 -18.16 14.93 -7.96
N PRO A 47 -17.78 15.69 -8.97
CA PRO A 47 -18.52 15.72 -10.22
C PRO A 47 -18.47 14.34 -10.87
N LEU A 48 -19.63 13.88 -11.37
CA LEU A 48 -19.77 12.71 -12.22
C LEU A 48 -18.58 12.64 -13.19
N VAL A 49 -17.83 11.56 -13.14
CA VAL A 49 -16.71 11.32 -14.06
C VAL A 49 -17.29 11.13 -15.46
N ARG A 50 -17.56 12.26 -16.11
CA ARG A 50 -17.78 12.29 -17.55
C ARG A 50 -16.46 11.83 -18.16
N GLN A 51 -16.47 10.75 -18.93
CA GLN A 51 -15.34 10.39 -19.79
C GLN A 51 -15.07 11.57 -20.73
N GLN A 52 -14.26 12.51 -20.28
CA GLN A 52 -13.76 13.55 -21.16
C GLN A 52 -12.86 12.86 -22.18
N LYS A 53 -13.30 12.84 -23.45
CA LYS A 53 -12.41 12.62 -24.59
C LYS A 53 -11.30 13.66 -24.46
N GLY A 54 -10.25 13.31 -23.73
CA GLY A 54 -9.17 14.23 -23.39
C GLY A 54 -8.43 14.60 -24.67
N GLY A 55 -8.38 15.89 -24.99
CA GLY A 55 -7.44 16.42 -25.96
C GLY A 55 -5.99 16.05 -25.62
N ILE A 56 -5.01 16.60 -26.30
CA ILE A 56 -3.57 16.35 -26.11
C ILE A 56 -3.16 16.40 -24.63
N THR A 57 -3.69 17.38 -23.88
CA THR A 57 -3.45 17.54 -22.42
C THR A 57 -3.91 16.32 -21.60
N GLY A 58 -5.05 15.73 -21.95
CA GLY A 58 -5.55 14.52 -21.27
C GLY A 58 -4.67 13.30 -21.53
N ARG A 59 -4.17 13.17 -22.77
CA ARG A 59 -3.23 12.08 -23.14
C ARG A 59 -1.89 12.21 -22.40
N ILE A 60 -1.34 13.43 -22.31
CA ILE A 60 -0.11 13.70 -21.57
C ILE A 60 -0.30 13.34 -20.08
N LYS A 61 -1.41 13.75 -19.47
CA LYS A 61 -1.73 13.43 -18.08
C LYS A 61 -1.81 11.91 -17.84
N LEU A 62 -2.42 11.19 -18.76
CA LEU A 62 -2.51 9.72 -18.70
C LEU A 62 -1.13 9.08 -18.81
N LEU A 63 -0.30 9.52 -19.74
CA LEU A 63 1.08 9.05 -19.90
C LEU A 63 1.92 9.30 -18.64
N CYS A 64 1.85 10.51 -18.08
CA CYS A 64 2.54 10.85 -16.83
C CYS A 64 2.06 9.98 -15.66
N SER A 65 0.76 9.77 -15.53
CA SER A 65 0.20 8.91 -14.48
C SER A 65 0.67 7.46 -14.63
N GLY A 66 0.66 6.91 -15.84
CA GLY A 66 1.17 5.57 -16.12
C GLY A 66 2.68 5.46 -15.86
N TYR A 67 3.45 6.47 -16.27
CA TYR A 67 4.89 6.53 -16.02
C TYR A 67 5.23 6.56 -14.51
N PHE A 68 4.51 7.36 -13.72
CA PHE A 68 4.73 7.42 -12.28
C PHE A 68 4.30 6.11 -11.59
N ARG A 69 3.22 5.50 -12.03
CA ARG A 69 2.81 4.18 -11.54
C ARG A 69 3.87 3.12 -11.82
N TYR A 70 4.41 3.09 -13.05
CA TYR A 70 5.52 2.19 -13.40
C TYR A 70 6.72 2.38 -12.46
N ASN A 71 7.13 3.62 -12.21
CA ASN A 71 8.25 3.90 -11.32
C ASN A 71 7.97 3.52 -9.86
N LEU A 72 6.73 3.67 -9.40
CA LEU A 72 6.32 3.23 -8.07
C LEU A 72 6.52 1.70 -7.90
N PHE A 73 6.20 0.91 -8.92
CA PHE A 73 6.54 -0.52 -8.94
C PHE A 73 8.05 -0.77 -8.90
N GLN A 74 8.85 0.04 -9.62
CA GLN A 74 10.31 -0.14 -9.59
C GLN A 74 10.89 0.14 -8.20
N ILE A 75 10.34 1.09 -7.45
CA ILE A 75 10.73 1.35 -6.06
C ILE A 75 10.57 0.10 -5.20
N ALA A 76 9.46 -0.64 -5.33
CA ALA A 76 9.19 -1.84 -4.57
C ALA A 76 10.25 -2.94 -4.73
N TYR A 77 10.97 -2.94 -5.85
CA TYR A 77 12.00 -3.92 -6.18
C TYR A 77 13.44 -3.45 -5.93
N ILE A 78 13.63 -2.27 -5.34
CA ILE A 78 14.96 -1.83 -4.89
C ILE A 78 15.38 -2.70 -3.68
N PRO A 79 16.54 -3.37 -3.70
CA PRO A 79 16.95 -4.28 -2.63
C PRO A 79 17.14 -3.58 -1.27
N SER A 80 17.55 -2.32 -1.28
CA SER A 80 17.83 -1.55 -0.05
C SER A 80 16.56 -1.01 0.60
N HIS A 81 16.26 -1.45 1.82
CA HIS A 81 15.19 -0.90 2.65
C HIS A 81 15.35 0.60 2.89
N ILE A 82 16.57 1.06 3.17
CA ILE A 82 16.86 2.48 3.42
C ILE A 82 16.46 3.36 2.23
N ILE A 83 16.82 2.93 1.01
CA ILE A 83 16.48 3.66 -0.22
C ILE A 83 14.99 3.60 -0.48
N ARG A 84 14.34 2.42 -0.32
CA ARG A 84 12.89 2.29 -0.49
C ARG A 84 12.14 3.19 0.48
N ASP A 85 12.48 3.15 1.77
CA ASP A 85 11.84 3.96 2.81
C ASP A 85 11.99 5.46 2.53
N PHE A 86 13.19 5.89 2.12
CA PHE A 86 13.41 7.28 1.72
C PHE A 86 12.49 7.67 0.55
N LEU A 87 12.40 6.84 -0.49
CA LEU A 87 11.57 7.12 -1.65
C LEU A 87 10.08 7.09 -1.30
N TYR A 88 9.63 6.12 -0.53
CA TYR A 88 8.23 6.07 -0.07
C TYR A 88 7.86 7.30 0.76
N LYS A 89 8.69 7.67 1.74
CA LYS A 89 8.43 8.81 2.63
C LYS A 89 8.56 10.16 1.93
N LYS A 90 9.62 10.39 1.16
CA LYS A 90 9.98 11.72 0.65
C LYS A 90 9.49 12.00 -0.77
N VAL A 91 9.39 10.98 -1.61
CA VAL A 91 8.94 11.10 -3.00
C VAL A 91 7.47 10.75 -3.15
N CYS A 92 7.06 9.59 -2.62
CA CYS A 92 5.69 9.07 -2.74
C CYS A 92 4.75 9.59 -1.65
N LEU A 93 5.30 10.21 -0.59
CA LEU A 93 4.57 10.82 0.53
C LEU A 93 3.73 9.84 1.35
N VAL A 94 4.14 8.57 1.44
CA VAL A 94 3.56 7.62 2.40
C VAL A 94 3.88 8.09 3.82
N GLU A 95 2.89 8.13 4.68
CA GLU A 95 3.10 8.37 6.11
C GLU A 95 3.56 7.06 6.76
N ILE A 96 4.83 6.95 7.12
CA ILE A 96 5.43 5.75 7.73
C ILE A 96 6.02 6.11 9.08
N GLY A 97 5.47 5.51 10.13
CA GLY A 97 5.92 5.68 11.52
C GLY A 97 7.32 5.11 11.76
N PRO A 98 7.91 5.41 12.93
CA PRO A 98 9.19 4.83 13.35
C PRO A 98 9.13 3.30 13.35
N LYS A 99 10.25 2.62 13.09
CA LYS A 99 10.36 1.15 13.13
C LYS A 99 9.41 0.39 12.20
N ALA A 100 8.55 1.06 11.41
CA ALA A 100 7.71 0.38 10.45
C ALA A 100 8.52 -0.05 9.22
N VAL A 101 8.21 -1.23 8.67
CA VAL A 101 8.96 -1.84 7.57
C VAL A 101 8.02 -2.23 6.44
N ILE A 102 8.36 -1.82 5.22
CA ILE A 102 7.71 -2.30 3.99
C ILE A 102 8.68 -3.26 3.30
N TYR A 103 8.29 -4.54 3.22
CA TYR A 103 9.09 -5.56 2.59
C TYR A 103 9.02 -5.49 1.05
N PHE A 104 9.63 -6.46 0.38
CA PHE A 104 9.91 -6.43 -1.04
C PHE A 104 8.67 -6.65 -1.91
N GLY A 105 8.57 -5.92 -3.03
CA GLY A 105 7.54 -6.13 -4.05
C GLY A 105 6.14 -5.63 -3.69
N ALA A 106 5.99 -4.77 -2.67
CA ALA A 106 4.69 -4.21 -2.31
C ALA A 106 4.13 -3.31 -3.44
N GLU A 107 2.93 -3.62 -3.95
CA GLU A 107 2.19 -2.76 -4.86
C GLU A 107 1.40 -1.72 -4.06
N ILE A 108 1.70 -0.44 -4.23
CA ILE A 108 0.99 0.65 -3.54
C ILE A 108 0.34 1.54 -4.60
N ARG A 109 -0.97 1.82 -4.46
CA ARG A 109 -1.70 2.78 -5.30
C ARG A 109 -2.06 3.99 -4.47
N GLU A 110 -1.94 5.21 -5.05
CA GLU A 110 -2.16 6.49 -4.37
C GLU A 110 -1.43 6.57 -3.01
N PRO A 111 -0.08 6.41 -3.02
CA PRO A 111 0.74 6.20 -1.82
C PRO A 111 0.60 7.31 -0.77
N TYR A 112 0.32 8.55 -1.18
CA TYR A 112 0.12 9.69 -0.27
C TYR A 112 -1.17 9.60 0.59
N LYS A 113 -2.02 8.58 0.35
CA LYS A 113 -3.20 8.26 1.16
C LYS A 113 -2.99 7.03 2.06
N LEU A 114 -1.77 6.49 2.09
CA LEU A 114 -1.40 5.36 2.94
C LEU A 114 -0.70 5.87 4.20
N LYS A 115 -1.21 5.42 5.35
CA LYS A 115 -0.62 5.68 6.68
C LYS A 115 -0.26 4.35 7.32
N ILE A 116 0.94 4.26 7.86
CA ILE A 116 1.47 3.06 8.54
C ILE A 116 2.02 3.50 9.89
N GLY A 117 1.47 2.96 10.97
CA GLY A 117 1.86 3.26 12.34
C GLY A 117 3.21 2.66 12.73
N GLU A 118 3.68 3.06 13.93
CA GLU A 118 4.97 2.63 14.47
C GLU A 118 5.06 1.11 14.56
N GLY A 119 6.25 0.56 14.24
CA GLY A 119 6.56 -0.87 14.36
C GLY A 119 5.83 -1.78 13.38
N SER A 120 4.90 -1.26 12.57
CA SER A 120 4.08 -2.11 11.70
C SER A 120 4.86 -2.69 10.53
N ILE A 121 4.49 -3.90 10.14
CA ILE A 121 5.17 -4.70 9.12
C ILE A 121 4.24 -4.91 7.94
N ILE A 122 4.68 -4.49 6.76
CA ILE A 122 4.03 -4.79 5.49
C ILE A 122 4.84 -5.90 4.82
N GLY A 123 4.29 -7.10 4.77
CA GLY A 123 4.95 -8.29 4.22
C GLY A 123 5.18 -8.21 2.70
N ASP A 124 5.95 -9.16 2.21
CA ASP A 124 6.32 -9.21 0.79
C ASP A 124 5.10 -9.30 -0.12
N ARG A 125 5.19 -8.63 -1.26
CA ARG A 125 4.18 -8.63 -2.31
C ARG A 125 2.77 -8.24 -1.83
N ALA A 126 2.68 -7.44 -0.77
CA ALA A 126 1.40 -6.86 -0.36
C ALA A 126 0.83 -5.97 -1.47
N VAL A 127 -0.50 -5.98 -1.63
CA VAL A 127 -1.22 -5.05 -2.53
C VAL A 127 -2.03 -4.09 -1.68
N LEU A 128 -1.65 -2.81 -1.70
CA LEU A 128 -2.26 -1.75 -0.90
C LEU A 128 -2.89 -0.71 -1.85
N ASP A 129 -4.14 -0.94 -2.20
CA ASP A 129 -4.90 -0.01 -3.02
C ASP A 129 -5.49 1.10 -2.14
N ALA A 130 -4.71 2.15 -1.93
CA ALA A 130 -5.10 3.26 -1.06
C ALA A 130 -5.86 4.39 -1.78
N ARG A 131 -6.55 4.12 -2.89
CA ARG A 131 -7.28 5.16 -3.63
C ARG A 131 -8.31 5.89 -2.78
N ASN A 132 -8.97 5.21 -1.83
CA ASN A 132 -9.87 5.82 -0.85
C ASN A 132 -9.27 5.91 0.58
N GLY A 133 -7.97 5.63 0.70
CA GLY A 133 -7.24 5.71 1.96
C GLY A 133 -7.11 4.38 2.69
N ILE A 134 -5.91 4.13 3.19
CA ILE A 134 -5.62 3.02 4.11
C ILE A 134 -4.92 3.59 5.34
N SER A 135 -5.43 3.26 6.52
CA SER A 135 -4.80 3.59 7.79
C SER A 135 -4.45 2.30 8.54
N ILE A 136 -3.18 2.13 8.83
CA ILE A 136 -2.65 0.98 9.57
C ILE A 136 -2.08 1.51 10.87
N GLY A 137 -2.53 0.96 12.00
CA GLY A 137 -2.12 1.31 13.34
C GLY A 137 -0.70 0.87 13.69
N ALA A 138 -0.35 0.88 14.97
CA ALA A 138 0.95 0.49 15.48
C ALA A 138 1.06 -1.03 15.70
N ASN A 139 2.26 -1.57 15.50
CA ASN A 139 2.57 -3.00 15.72
C ASN A 139 1.66 -3.98 14.97
N VAL A 140 1.10 -3.55 13.83
CA VAL A 140 0.32 -4.39 12.93
C VAL A 140 1.24 -5.27 12.10
N ASN A 141 0.85 -6.53 11.87
CA ASN A 141 1.56 -7.42 10.98
C ASN A 141 0.69 -7.81 9.78
N LEU A 142 1.00 -7.26 8.61
CA LEU A 142 0.51 -7.79 7.34
C LEU A 142 1.52 -8.84 6.85
N SER A 143 1.10 -10.09 6.81
CA SER A 143 1.92 -11.18 6.28
C SER A 143 2.09 -11.07 4.76
N THR A 144 2.81 -12.01 4.17
CA THR A 144 3.06 -12.07 2.72
C THR A 144 1.76 -12.10 1.90
N GLU A 145 1.71 -11.32 0.83
CA GLU A 145 0.59 -11.31 -0.14
C GLU A 145 -0.76 -10.92 0.50
N VAL A 146 -0.76 -10.03 1.48
CA VAL A 146 -1.99 -9.41 1.97
C VAL A 146 -2.47 -8.39 0.95
N HIS A 147 -3.74 -8.45 0.57
CA HIS A 147 -4.38 -7.54 -0.38
C HIS A 147 -5.42 -6.67 0.32
N ILE A 148 -5.33 -5.36 0.14
CA ILE A 148 -6.31 -4.39 0.65
C ILE A 148 -6.83 -3.57 -0.53
N TRP A 149 -8.14 -3.60 -0.74
CA TRP A 149 -8.83 -2.92 -1.82
C TRP A 149 -9.78 -1.87 -1.27
N THR A 150 -9.58 -0.60 -1.60
CA THR A 150 -10.42 0.50 -1.13
C THR A 150 -11.36 1.05 -2.22
N GLU A 151 -11.44 0.43 -3.38
CA GLU A 151 -12.28 0.87 -4.48
C GLU A 151 -12.98 -0.31 -5.15
N GLN A 152 -14.20 -0.10 -5.60
CA GLN A 152 -14.94 -1.07 -6.40
C GLN A 152 -15.77 -0.38 -7.49
N HIS A 153 -16.12 -1.14 -8.53
CA HIS A 153 -17.16 -0.73 -9.46
C HIS A 153 -18.54 -1.10 -8.94
N ASP A 154 -19.53 -0.24 -9.16
CA ASP A 154 -20.92 -0.59 -8.91
C ASP A 154 -21.42 -1.50 -10.04
N HIS A 155 -21.56 -2.78 -9.76
CA HIS A 155 -22.04 -3.78 -10.71
C HIS A 155 -23.52 -3.59 -11.11
N ARG A 156 -24.25 -2.72 -10.39
CA ARG A 156 -25.66 -2.36 -10.68
C ARG A 156 -25.77 -1.08 -11.50
N ASP A 157 -24.70 -0.30 -11.58
CA ASP A 157 -24.69 0.92 -12.40
C ASP A 157 -24.54 0.53 -13.89
N PRO A 158 -25.45 0.95 -14.77
CA PRO A 158 -25.39 0.62 -16.21
C PRO A 158 -24.13 1.12 -16.90
N ASP A 159 -23.46 2.15 -16.35
CA ASP A 159 -22.19 2.66 -16.84
C ASP A 159 -20.99 2.04 -16.12
N PHE A 160 -21.19 1.02 -15.25
CA PHE A 160 -20.16 0.35 -14.45
C PHE A 160 -19.26 1.34 -13.71
N LYS A 161 -19.87 2.38 -13.11
CA LYS A 161 -19.14 3.44 -12.43
C LYS A 161 -18.33 2.92 -11.27
N CYS A 162 -17.19 3.57 -11.06
CA CYS A 162 -16.36 3.30 -9.90
C CYS A 162 -16.89 4.09 -8.71
N ASN A 163 -17.16 3.40 -7.60
CA ASN A 163 -17.52 4.04 -6.33
C ASN A 163 -16.26 4.43 -5.60
N SER A 164 -16.16 5.69 -5.24
CA SER A 164 -14.99 6.28 -4.60
C SER A 164 -15.42 7.40 -3.67
N ASP A 165 -15.43 7.10 -2.37
CA ASP A 165 -15.67 8.08 -1.31
C ASP A 165 -14.99 7.64 -0.01
N ASP A 166 -15.05 8.46 1.03
CA ASP A 166 -14.37 8.21 2.30
C ASP A 166 -14.92 6.98 3.07
N SER A 167 -16.15 6.52 2.77
CA SER A 167 -16.72 5.30 3.37
C SER A 167 -16.03 4.02 2.92
N PHE A 168 -15.27 4.09 1.81
CA PHE A 168 -14.50 2.95 1.27
C PHE A 168 -13.10 2.82 1.89
N ARG A 169 -12.72 3.74 2.78
CA ARG A 169 -11.45 3.65 3.52
C ARG A 169 -11.37 2.34 4.29
N VAL A 170 -10.17 1.76 4.33
CA VAL A 170 -9.86 0.61 5.19
C VAL A 170 -9.03 1.08 6.38
N VAL A 171 -9.43 0.65 7.57
CA VAL A 171 -8.73 0.91 8.82
C VAL A 171 -8.29 -0.41 9.44
N ILE A 172 -7.03 -0.50 9.82
CA ILE A 172 -6.48 -1.63 10.56
C ILE A 172 -5.92 -1.05 11.86
N GLU A 173 -6.53 -1.42 12.97
CA GLU A 173 -6.16 -0.90 14.28
C GLU A 173 -4.92 -1.61 14.83
N ASP A 174 -4.42 -1.11 15.97
CA ASP A 174 -3.16 -1.54 16.56
C ASP A 174 -3.10 -3.05 16.82
N ARG A 175 -1.90 -3.63 16.70
CA ARG A 175 -1.63 -5.05 16.98
C ARG A 175 -2.48 -6.07 16.23
N ALA A 176 -3.21 -5.66 15.19
CA ALA A 176 -3.90 -6.61 14.32
C ALA A 176 -2.89 -7.47 13.52
N TRP A 177 -3.27 -8.71 13.27
CA TRP A 177 -2.48 -9.63 12.46
C TRP A 177 -3.29 -10.17 11.29
N LEU A 178 -2.86 -9.84 10.08
CA LEU A 178 -3.42 -10.36 8.84
C LEU A 178 -2.51 -11.46 8.31
N GLY A 179 -3.03 -12.69 8.32
CA GLY A 179 -2.34 -13.88 7.81
C GLY A 179 -2.06 -13.78 6.31
N PRO A 180 -1.15 -14.63 5.78
CA PRO A 180 -0.76 -14.55 4.37
C PRO A 180 -1.94 -14.76 3.43
N ARG A 181 -1.92 -14.06 2.30
CA ARG A 181 -2.93 -14.11 1.24
C ARG A 181 -4.35 -13.74 1.68
N THR A 182 -4.49 -12.96 2.75
CA THR A 182 -5.81 -12.41 3.12
C THR A 182 -6.18 -11.27 2.18
N THR A 183 -7.49 -11.11 1.96
CA THR A 183 -8.05 -10.01 1.17
C THR A 183 -9.01 -9.22 2.04
N ILE A 184 -8.78 -7.90 2.16
CA ILE A 184 -9.63 -6.97 2.87
C ILE A 184 -10.34 -6.11 1.83
N LEU A 185 -11.67 -6.09 1.87
CA LEU A 185 -12.47 -5.27 0.97
C LEU A 185 -12.66 -3.86 1.53
N HIS A 186 -13.15 -2.98 0.66
CA HIS A 186 -13.39 -1.58 0.95
C HIS A 186 -14.31 -1.35 2.16
N GLY A 187 -14.10 -0.26 2.86
CA GLY A 187 -14.93 0.18 3.98
C GLY A 187 -14.82 -0.67 5.25
N VAL A 188 -13.84 -1.61 5.30
CA VAL A 188 -13.68 -2.52 6.43
C VAL A 188 -12.77 -1.92 7.49
N THR A 189 -13.18 -2.06 8.76
CA THR A 189 -12.33 -1.84 9.92
C THR A 189 -11.92 -3.18 10.54
N ILE A 190 -10.63 -3.40 10.71
CA ILE A 190 -10.06 -4.52 11.48
C ILE A 190 -9.69 -3.99 12.85
N GLY A 191 -10.42 -4.42 13.88
CA GLY A 191 -10.25 -3.93 15.24
C GLY A 191 -8.91 -4.30 15.88
N GLU A 192 -8.58 -3.60 16.97
CA GLU A 192 -7.34 -3.79 17.72
C GLU A 192 -7.12 -5.26 18.08
N GLY A 193 -5.90 -5.74 17.88
CA GLY A 193 -5.54 -7.11 18.22
C GLY A 193 -6.26 -8.20 17.42
N ALA A 194 -7.14 -7.86 16.48
CA ALA A 194 -7.84 -8.87 15.67
C ALA A 194 -6.89 -9.69 14.81
N VAL A 195 -7.32 -10.90 14.49
CA VAL A 195 -6.56 -11.83 13.63
C VAL A 195 -7.42 -12.22 12.44
N VAL A 196 -6.87 -12.05 11.25
CA VAL A 196 -7.45 -12.57 10.01
C VAL A 196 -6.64 -13.79 9.57
N ALA A 197 -7.27 -14.96 9.59
CA ALA A 197 -6.61 -16.22 9.23
C ALA A 197 -6.18 -16.24 7.76
N ALA A 198 -5.12 -16.99 7.46
CA ALA A 198 -4.56 -17.09 6.10
C ALA A 198 -5.63 -17.39 5.04
N GLY A 199 -5.56 -16.70 3.89
CA GLY A 199 -6.47 -16.88 2.76
C GLY A 199 -7.90 -16.39 2.98
N ALA A 200 -8.21 -15.76 4.11
CA ALA A 200 -9.56 -15.24 4.36
C ALA A 200 -9.89 -14.00 3.52
N VAL A 201 -11.17 -13.84 3.17
CA VAL A 201 -11.71 -12.65 2.50
C VAL A 201 -12.64 -11.90 3.46
N VAL A 202 -12.19 -10.76 3.94
CA VAL A 202 -12.94 -9.94 4.90
C VAL A 202 -13.81 -8.93 4.15
N THR A 203 -15.12 -9.02 4.36
CA THR A 203 -16.14 -8.20 3.70
C THR A 203 -16.92 -7.31 4.65
N LYS A 204 -16.65 -7.41 5.97
CA LYS A 204 -17.31 -6.65 7.05
C LYS A 204 -16.31 -6.38 8.15
N ASP A 205 -16.61 -5.40 8.99
CA ASP A 205 -15.79 -5.07 10.15
C ASP A 205 -15.53 -6.28 11.05
N VAL A 206 -14.34 -6.32 11.59
CA VAL A 206 -13.89 -7.33 12.55
C VAL A 206 -13.71 -6.67 13.91
N ALA A 207 -14.44 -7.16 14.90
CA ALA A 207 -14.36 -6.63 16.26
C ALA A 207 -12.94 -6.83 16.86
N PRO A 208 -12.51 -5.97 17.79
CA PRO A 208 -11.23 -6.12 18.47
C PRO A 208 -11.04 -7.52 19.06
N TYR A 209 -9.81 -8.01 19.05
CA TYR A 209 -9.39 -9.31 19.60
C TYR A 209 -10.15 -10.52 19.04
N THR A 210 -10.86 -10.36 17.95
CA THR A 210 -11.59 -11.44 17.27
C THR A 210 -10.70 -12.13 16.23
N ILE A 211 -10.79 -13.46 16.16
CA ILE A 211 -10.14 -14.27 15.11
C ILE A 211 -11.21 -14.60 14.07
N VAL A 212 -10.97 -14.21 12.82
CA VAL A 212 -11.85 -14.51 11.68
C VAL A 212 -11.13 -15.32 10.61
N GLY A 213 -11.90 -16.12 9.85
CA GLY A 213 -11.36 -16.93 8.76
C GLY A 213 -12.41 -17.34 7.74
N GLY A 214 -11.98 -17.79 6.57
CA GLY A 214 -12.83 -18.29 5.49
C GLY A 214 -13.21 -17.23 4.45
N VAL A 215 -14.07 -17.62 3.50
CA VAL A 215 -14.56 -16.80 2.37
C VAL A 215 -16.09 -16.95 2.28
N PRO A 216 -16.87 -15.90 2.64
CA PRO A 216 -16.45 -14.70 3.36
C PRO A 216 -15.99 -15.02 4.79
N ALA A 217 -15.13 -14.17 5.35
CA ALA A 217 -14.58 -14.36 6.69
C ALA A 217 -15.69 -14.33 7.77
N LYS A 218 -15.62 -15.28 8.72
CA LYS A 218 -16.52 -15.39 9.87
C LYS A 218 -15.69 -15.57 11.13
N LYS A 219 -16.25 -15.19 12.27
CA LYS A 219 -15.62 -15.43 13.57
C LYS A 219 -15.38 -16.92 13.80
N ILE A 220 -14.15 -17.28 14.13
CA ILE A 220 -13.70 -18.65 14.42
C ILE A 220 -13.09 -18.79 15.82
N GLY A 221 -12.83 -17.67 16.49
CA GLY A 221 -12.25 -17.66 17.83
C GLY A 221 -12.05 -16.26 18.39
N GLU A 222 -11.37 -16.21 19.51
CA GLU A 222 -10.96 -14.97 20.19
C GLU A 222 -9.46 -15.03 20.50
N ARG A 223 -8.82 -13.87 20.49
CA ARG A 223 -7.42 -13.69 20.82
C ARG A 223 -7.29 -13.21 22.27
N THR A 224 -6.22 -13.57 22.95
CA THR A 224 -5.90 -12.99 24.25
C THR A 224 -5.78 -11.47 24.18
N HIS A 225 -6.23 -10.78 25.22
CA HIS A 225 -6.13 -9.32 25.35
C HIS A 225 -4.75 -8.86 25.88
N ASP A 226 -3.94 -9.76 26.43
CA ASP A 226 -2.60 -9.45 26.98
C ASP A 226 -1.52 -9.45 25.89
N LEU A 227 -1.63 -8.51 24.97
CA LEU A 227 -0.66 -8.34 23.87
C LEU A 227 0.41 -7.32 24.26
N ARG A 228 1.64 -7.80 24.48
CA ARG A 228 2.77 -6.97 24.94
C ARG A 228 3.87 -6.77 23.92
N TYR A 229 3.78 -7.44 22.76
CA TYR A 229 4.83 -7.34 21.74
C TYR A 229 4.87 -5.98 21.08
N GLU A 230 6.09 -5.56 20.79
CA GLU A 230 6.41 -4.42 19.92
C GLU A 230 7.43 -4.88 18.88
N PHE A 231 7.24 -4.44 17.64
CA PHE A 231 8.18 -4.79 16.59
C PHE A 231 9.34 -3.79 16.56
N SER A 232 10.57 -4.30 16.53
CA SER A 232 11.80 -3.50 16.57
C SER A 232 12.09 -2.76 15.27
N GLY A 233 11.48 -3.16 14.15
CA GLY A 233 11.79 -2.64 12.82
C GLY A 233 13.08 -3.21 12.23
N ASP A 234 13.65 -4.24 12.85
CA ASP A 234 14.88 -4.86 12.36
C ASP A 234 14.65 -5.61 11.05
N TYR A 235 15.58 -5.48 10.14
CA TYR A 235 15.62 -6.20 8.88
C TYR A 235 17.07 -6.45 8.46
N ILE A 236 17.30 -7.51 7.68
CA ILE A 236 18.61 -7.75 7.07
C ILE A 236 18.72 -6.89 5.80
N PRO A 237 19.72 -5.99 5.71
CA PRO A 237 19.94 -5.19 4.52
C PRO A 237 20.08 -6.08 3.27
N PHE A 238 19.45 -5.66 2.16
CA PHE A 238 19.46 -6.34 0.86
C PHE A 238 18.80 -7.72 0.80
N TYR A 239 18.27 -8.24 1.91
CA TYR A 239 17.59 -9.53 1.92
C TYR A 239 16.09 -9.36 2.17
N PRO A 240 15.21 -9.86 1.30
CA PRO A 240 13.78 -9.67 1.45
C PRO A 240 13.15 -10.49 2.57
N HIS A 241 13.75 -11.59 3.02
CA HIS A 241 13.00 -12.63 3.71
C HIS A 241 13.45 -13.02 5.12
N PHE A 242 14.46 -12.46 5.76
CA PHE A 242 14.83 -12.92 7.09
C PHE A 242 14.66 -11.86 8.16
N ARG A 243 13.69 -12.11 8.99
CA ARG A 243 13.65 -11.63 10.36
C ARG A 243 14.28 -12.70 11.24
N ASN A 244 15.37 -12.39 11.90
CA ASN A 244 15.79 -13.19 13.05
C ASN A 244 14.80 -12.96 14.19
N SER A 245 13.70 -13.71 14.19
CA SER A 245 12.79 -13.80 15.32
C SER A 245 13.31 -14.77 16.39
N PHE A 246 14.60 -15.07 16.40
CA PHE A 246 15.29 -15.86 17.41
C PHE A 246 16.43 -15.05 18.02
N ILE A 247 16.11 -13.98 18.71
CA ILE A 247 16.91 -13.62 19.86
C ILE A 247 16.04 -14.02 21.05
N LEU A 248 16.29 -15.24 21.49
CA LEU A 248 15.85 -15.72 22.77
C LEU A 248 16.40 -14.79 23.85
N SER A 249 15.50 -14.29 24.67
CA SER A 249 15.78 -13.72 25.98
C SER A 249 16.63 -14.66 26.81
#